data_75ff66c0c7fdc478f62c8ae7b4978bde
#
_entry.id   75ff66c0c7fdc478f62c8ae7b4978bde
#
_cell.length_a   1.000
_cell.length_b   1.000
_cell.length_c   1.000
_cell.angle_alpha   90.00
_cell.angle_beta   90.00
_cell.angle_gamma   90.00
#
_symmetry.space_group_name_H-M   'P 1'
#
loop_
_entity.id
_entity.type
_entity.pdbx_description
1 polymer ?
#
loop_
_entity_poly.entity_id
_entity_poly.type
_entity_poly.pdbx_seq_one_letter_code
_entity_poly.pdbx_strand_id
1 'polypeptide(L)'
;MAFLIKRREIVVIAASAAALSATGARAPAFAQAKTGSSVYPVAVPTYEVQFVAMEQGFFKDEGYDFKLIQGGNGVKTREILASRQGDFAIADILHVMQLNKNGRPARALQTVDQRAPGVRFAVRKDLYDQGVDTIQKAAAWKRPDGKRAIFGVSSLGGTSHLWSHYFMEKMDLADKVTWVGVGNVDTMLGSLKSKQIDVLSSAISVVSEAEKNGWGKVIYSPSEEKTWTPVIGGPVPVNVNFCLTSTIEKDPAKVQAFTNAVWRAMQWIKANSPENILGSIERYVGSTSRGANLLEIGELKDVADWNGLITAESYARGEKVWFSELTGIKQPIKLEDAVADSFLKAAHAKYPA
;
A
#
# COMPACT_ATOMS: atom_id res chain seq x y z
N MET A 1 -56.12 -23.13 -20.35
CA MET A 1 -55.61 -24.40 -20.88
C MET A 1 -54.64 -25.00 -19.86
N ALA A 2 -55.09 -25.97 -19.09
CA ALA A 2 -54.28 -26.62 -18.04
C ALA A 2 -53.58 -27.85 -18.62
N PHE A 3 -52.29 -27.91 -18.60
CA PHE A 3 -51.50 -29.06 -19.01
C PHE A 3 -51.47 -30.07 -17.86
N LEU A 4 -52.20 -31.19 -18.02
CA LEU A 4 -52.14 -32.36 -17.13
C LEU A 4 -50.92 -33.21 -17.50
N ILE A 5 -49.89 -33.18 -16.66
CA ILE A 5 -48.71 -34.06 -16.75
C ILE A 5 -49.15 -35.45 -16.26
N LYS A 6 -49.05 -36.48 -17.12
CA LYS A 6 -49.47 -37.86 -16.83
C LYS A 6 -48.56 -38.49 -15.74
N ARG A 7 -49.19 -39.08 -14.73
CA ARG A 7 -48.59 -39.77 -13.56
C ARG A 7 -47.45 -40.77 -13.88
N ARG A 8 -47.33 -41.22 -15.12
CA ARG A 8 -46.29 -42.22 -15.51
C ARG A 8 -44.89 -41.64 -15.70
N GLU A 9 -44.73 -40.35 -15.92
CA GLU A 9 -43.42 -39.75 -16.13
C GLU A 9 -42.70 -39.41 -14.83
N ILE A 10 -43.44 -39.22 -13.75
CA ILE A 10 -42.86 -38.93 -12.41
C ILE A 10 -42.15 -40.16 -11.80
N VAL A 11 -42.56 -41.37 -12.13
CA VAL A 11 -42.01 -42.60 -11.59
C VAL A 11 -40.64 -42.95 -12.18
N VAL A 12 -40.37 -42.55 -13.44
CA VAL A 12 -39.08 -42.83 -14.10
C VAL A 12 -37.99 -41.87 -13.61
N ILE A 13 -38.32 -40.66 -13.23
CA ILE A 13 -37.34 -39.70 -12.67
C ILE A 13 -36.94 -40.05 -11.24
N ALA A 14 -37.84 -40.60 -10.44
CA ALA A 14 -37.55 -41.05 -9.08
C ALA A 14 -36.65 -42.31 -9.02
N ALA A 15 -36.78 -43.23 -10.01
CA ALA A 15 -35.94 -44.44 -10.06
C ALA A 15 -34.50 -44.17 -10.51
N SER A 16 -34.24 -43.11 -11.27
CA SER A 16 -32.90 -42.73 -11.71
C SER A 16 -32.09 -42.01 -10.60
N ALA A 17 -32.75 -41.37 -9.65
CA ALA A 17 -32.10 -40.74 -8.51
C ALA A 17 -31.69 -41.75 -7.40
N ALA A 18 -32.36 -42.89 -7.29
CA ALA A 18 -32.07 -43.91 -6.29
C ALA A 18 -30.90 -44.83 -6.69
N ALA A 19 -30.56 -44.94 -7.98
CA ALA A 19 -29.48 -45.82 -8.46
C ALA A 19 -28.08 -45.21 -8.31
N LEU A 20 -27.94 -43.85 -8.16
CA LEU A 20 -26.67 -43.17 -7.95
C LEU A 20 -26.20 -43.14 -6.49
N SER A 21 -27.06 -43.50 -5.54
CA SER A 21 -26.69 -43.54 -4.11
C SER A 21 -26.04 -44.86 -3.66
N ALA A 22 -25.95 -45.89 -4.52
CA ALA A 22 -25.42 -47.22 -4.15
C ALA A 22 -23.93 -47.42 -4.53
N THR A 23 -23.28 -46.50 -5.23
CA THR A 23 -21.90 -46.72 -5.69
C THR A 23 -20.81 -46.08 -4.82
N GLY A 24 -21.13 -45.55 -3.65
CA GLY A 24 -20.10 -45.06 -2.69
C GLY A 24 -19.12 -43.99 -3.25
N ALA A 25 -19.33 -43.51 -4.47
CA ALA A 25 -18.54 -42.42 -5.04
C ALA A 25 -18.95 -41.11 -4.35
N ARG A 26 -18.28 -40.80 -3.23
CA ARG A 26 -18.26 -39.44 -2.68
C ARG A 26 -17.72 -38.55 -3.81
N ALA A 27 -18.58 -37.73 -4.42
CA ALA A 27 -18.12 -36.61 -5.18
C ALA A 27 -17.05 -35.88 -4.33
N PRO A 28 -15.88 -35.54 -4.86
CA PRO A 28 -14.92 -34.78 -4.09
C PRO A 28 -15.66 -33.55 -3.56
N ALA A 29 -15.79 -33.44 -2.24
CA ALA A 29 -16.29 -32.23 -1.62
C ALA A 29 -15.29 -31.17 -2.06
N PHE A 30 -15.67 -30.31 -3.03
CA PHE A 30 -14.92 -29.11 -3.31
C PHE A 30 -14.91 -28.33 -2.00
N ALA A 31 -13.80 -28.41 -1.28
CA ALA A 31 -13.62 -27.63 -0.09
C ALA A 31 -13.81 -26.18 -0.51
N GLN A 32 -14.86 -25.54 0.01
CA GLN A 32 -15.16 -24.16 -0.30
C GLN A 32 -13.90 -23.36 0.05
N ALA A 33 -13.32 -22.65 -0.94
CA ALA A 33 -12.11 -21.90 -0.75
C ALA A 33 -12.30 -20.94 0.45
N LYS A 34 -11.36 -20.95 1.37
CA LYS A 34 -11.38 -20.02 2.51
C LYS A 34 -11.26 -18.60 1.96
N THR A 35 -11.95 -17.64 2.57
CA THR A 35 -11.92 -16.25 2.10
C THR A 35 -11.01 -15.39 2.95
N GLY A 36 -10.44 -14.37 2.33
CA GLY A 36 -9.67 -13.33 2.99
C GLY A 36 -9.81 -11.98 2.29
N SER A 37 -9.34 -10.93 2.94
CA SER A 37 -9.35 -9.60 2.35
C SER A 37 -8.11 -8.81 2.76
N SER A 38 -7.62 -7.96 1.84
CA SER A 38 -6.55 -7.02 2.13
C SER A 38 -6.88 -5.63 1.61
N VAL A 39 -6.48 -4.62 2.37
CA VAL A 39 -6.77 -3.22 2.09
C VAL A 39 -5.49 -2.52 1.63
N TYR A 40 -5.57 -1.75 0.54
CA TYR A 40 -4.49 -0.91 0.04
C TYR A 40 -4.95 0.55 -0.08
N PRO A 41 -4.04 1.56 0.10
CA PRO A 41 -4.47 2.95 0.18
C PRO A 41 -5.00 3.53 -1.13
N VAL A 42 -4.21 3.47 -2.21
CA VAL A 42 -4.51 4.10 -3.51
C VAL A 42 -4.03 3.21 -4.66
N ALA A 43 -4.57 3.44 -5.85
CA ALA A 43 -4.34 2.65 -7.06
C ALA A 43 -3.03 3.07 -7.76
N VAL A 44 -1.87 2.77 -7.15
CA VAL A 44 -0.52 3.06 -7.67
C VAL A 44 0.39 1.84 -7.54
N PRO A 45 1.46 1.74 -8.33
CA PRO A 45 2.42 0.62 -8.28
C PRO A 45 3.07 0.39 -6.91
N THR A 46 3.20 1.39 -6.05
CA THR A 46 3.75 1.25 -4.68
C THR A 46 3.20 0.04 -3.92
N TYR A 47 1.99 -0.43 -4.25
CA TYR A 47 1.34 -1.58 -3.59
C TYR A 47 1.31 -2.83 -4.47
N GLU A 48 2.15 -2.90 -5.49
CA GLU A 48 2.19 -3.95 -6.51
C GLU A 48 2.30 -5.37 -5.97
N VAL A 49 2.95 -5.56 -4.83
CA VAL A 49 3.15 -6.91 -4.24
C VAL A 49 1.82 -7.62 -3.99
N GLN A 50 0.77 -6.90 -3.54
CA GLN A 50 -0.55 -7.50 -3.34
C GLN A 50 -1.30 -7.72 -4.66
N PHE A 51 -1.11 -6.82 -5.62
CA PHE A 51 -1.72 -6.96 -6.95
C PHE A 51 -1.11 -8.16 -7.69
N VAL A 52 0.22 -8.30 -7.66
CA VAL A 52 0.92 -9.47 -8.23
C VAL A 52 0.51 -10.76 -7.51
N ALA A 53 0.45 -10.77 -6.17
CA ALA A 53 0.00 -11.96 -5.44
C ALA A 53 -1.41 -12.41 -5.87
N MET A 54 -2.28 -11.46 -6.19
CA MET A 54 -3.63 -11.73 -6.70
C MET A 54 -3.60 -12.28 -8.14
N GLU A 55 -2.90 -11.58 -9.04
CA GLU A 55 -2.90 -11.91 -10.48
C GLU A 55 -2.14 -13.19 -10.80
N GLN A 56 -1.05 -13.46 -10.08
CA GLN A 56 -0.30 -14.71 -10.23
C GLN A 56 -0.96 -15.91 -9.51
N GLY A 57 -2.11 -15.69 -8.86
CA GLY A 57 -2.86 -16.75 -8.19
C GLY A 57 -2.22 -17.25 -6.89
N PHE A 58 -1.19 -16.57 -6.34
CA PHE A 58 -0.47 -17.04 -5.16
C PHE A 58 -1.35 -17.18 -3.92
N PHE A 59 -2.37 -16.35 -3.77
CA PHE A 59 -3.36 -16.53 -2.70
C PHE A 59 -4.19 -17.82 -2.87
N LYS A 60 -4.58 -18.13 -4.11
CA LYS A 60 -5.35 -19.36 -4.40
C LYS A 60 -4.52 -20.61 -4.19
N ASP A 61 -3.23 -20.57 -4.53
CA ASP A 61 -2.29 -21.68 -4.29
C ASP A 61 -2.15 -21.98 -2.80
N GLU A 62 -2.30 -20.96 -1.93
CA GLU A 62 -2.34 -21.14 -0.46
C GLU A 62 -3.73 -21.51 0.08
N GLY A 63 -4.71 -21.77 -0.79
CA GLY A 63 -6.06 -22.22 -0.44
C GLY A 63 -7.04 -21.12 -0.05
N TYR A 64 -6.75 -19.86 -0.39
CA TYR A 64 -7.61 -18.72 -0.05
C TYR A 64 -8.06 -17.93 -1.29
N ASP A 65 -9.32 -17.54 -1.31
CA ASP A 65 -9.85 -16.54 -2.26
C ASP A 65 -9.85 -15.18 -1.58
N PHE A 66 -8.88 -14.34 -1.95
CA PHE A 66 -8.69 -13.00 -1.39
C PHE A 66 -9.44 -11.94 -2.20
N LYS A 67 -9.87 -10.88 -1.50
CA LYS A 67 -10.36 -9.64 -2.10
C LYS A 67 -9.42 -8.49 -1.75
N LEU A 68 -9.07 -7.67 -2.74
CA LEU A 68 -8.36 -6.43 -2.52
C LEU A 68 -9.37 -5.27 -2.42
N ILE A 69 -9.24 -4.46 -1.37
CA ILE A 69 -10.14 -3.34 -1.05
C ILE A 69 -9.33 -2.05 -1.12
N GLN A 70 -9.76 -1.11 -1.94
CA GLN A 70 -9.14 0.21 -2.00
C GLN A 70 -9.69 1.10 -0.87
N GLY A 71 -8.79 1.57 0.02
CA GLY A 71 -9.15 2.42 1.14
C GLY A 71 -9.33 3.90 0.78
N GLY A 72 -8.70 4.35 -0.30
CA GLY A 72 -8.71 5.74 -0.75
C GLY A 72 -7.54 6.58 -0.20
N ASN A 73 -7.00 6.26 0.96
CA ASN A 73 -5.75 6.77 1.52
C ASN A 73 -5.31 5.92 2.72
N GLY A 74 -4.09 6.16 3.25
CA GLY A 74 -3.52 5.34 4.34
C GLY A 74 -4.31 5.42 5.65
N VAL A 75 -4.88 6.58 5.99
CA VAL A 75 -5.68 6.75 7.22
C VAL A 75 -6.96 5.90 7.14
N LYS A 76 -7.69 5.98 6.02
CA LYS A 76 -8.89 5.16 5.80
C LYS A 76 -8.55 3.67 5.73
N THR A 77 -7.42 3.28 5.13
CA THR A 77 -6.92 1.89 5.14
C THR A 77 -6.79 1.37 6.57
N ARG A 78 -6.17 2.14 7.45
CA ARG A 78 -6.07 1.83 8.87
C ARG A 78 -7.43 1.71 9.55
N GLU A 79 -8.37 2.60 9.25
CA GLU A 79 -9.73 2.59 9.82
C GLU A 79 -10.53 1.36 9.39
N ILE A 80 -10.45 0.96 8.11
CA ILE A 80 -11.07 -0.26 7.58
C ILE A 80 -10.53 -1.48 8.32
N LEU A 81 -9.20 -1.56 8.52
CA LEU A 81 -8.61 -2.66 9.29
C LEU A 81 -9.03 -2.63 10.77
N ALA A 82 -9.01 -1.45 11.41
CA ALA A 82 -9.41 -1.28 12.81
C ALA A 82 -10.87 -1.70 13.06
N SER A 83 -11.76 -1.48 12.10
CA SER A 83 -13.16 -1.91 12.15
C SER A 83 -13.39 -3.38 11.75
N ARG A 84 -12.31 -4.13 11.43
CA ARG A 84 -12.35 -5.54 10.98
C ARG A 84 -13.14 -5.75 9.68
N GLN A 85 -13.21 -4.73 8.82
CA GLN A 85 -13.76 -4.84 7.46
C GLN A 85 -12.71 -5.35 6.46
N GLY A 86 -11.47 -5.56 6.90
CA GLY A 86 -10.37 -6.19 6.19
C GLY A 86 -9.56 -7.05 7.16
N ASP A 87 -8.99 -8.15 6.66
CA ASP A 87 -8.14 -9.03 7.46
C ASP A 87 -6.69 -8.52 7.52
N PHE A 88 -6.20 -7.98 6.39
CA PHE A 88 -4.85 -7.47 6.20
C PHE A 88 -4.87 -6.08 5.60
N ALA A 89 -3.73 -5.40 5.67
CA ALA A 89 -3.51 -4.15 4.95
C ALA A 89 -2.05 -4.04 4.49
N ILE A 90 -1.83 -3.22 3.47
CA ILE A 90 -0.51 -2.70 3.12
C ILE A 90 -0.55 -1.18 3.26
N ALA A 91 0.37 -0.63 4.03
CA ALA A 91 0.59 0.82 4.16
C ALA A 91 1.87 1.05 4.99
N ASP A 92 2.16 2.32 5.28
CA ASP A 92 3.27 2.70 6.16
C ASP A 92 3.14 2.04 7.55
N ILE A 93 4.26 1.57 8.08
CA ILE A 93 4.36 0.97 9.42
C ILE A 93 3.87 1.94 10.53
N LEU A 94 3.84 3.25 10.27
CA LEU A 94 3.19 4.24 11.14
C LEU A 94 1.75 3.82 11.50
N HIS A 95 1.03 3.20 10.55
CA HIS A 95 -0.35 2.77 10.80
C HIS A 95 -0.42 1.61 11.80
N VAL A 96 0.60 0.75 11.85
CA VAL A 96 0.76 -0.25 12.92
C VAL A 96 0.95 0.45 14.26
N MET A 97 1.84 1.47 14.31
CA MET A 97 2.08 2.25 15.52
C MET A 97 0.82 2.97 16.01
N GLN A 98 0.07 3.60 15.09
CA GLN A 98 -1.19 4.29 15.40
C GLN A 98 -2.28 3.34 15.93
N LEU A 99 -2.38 2.13 15.37
CA LEU A 99 -3.30 1.10 15.85
C LEU A 99 -2.95 0.67 17.28
N ASN A 100 -1.68 0.37 17.54
CA ASN A 100 -1.21 -0.01 18.87
C ASN A 100 -1.49 1.10 19.89
N LYS A 101 -1.14 2.35 19.57
CA LYS A 101 -1.42 3.52 20.42
C LYS A 101 -2.92 3.64 20.78
N ASN A 102 -3.78 3.30 19.83
CA ASN A 102 -5.24 3.45 20.00
C ASN A 102 -5.93 2.21 20.57
N GLY A 103 -5.16 1.27 21.18
CA GLY A 103 -5.69 0.05 21.81
C GLY A 103 -6.27 -0.96 20.81
N ARG A 104 -5.79 -0.93 19.55
CA ARG A 104 -6.09 -1.88 18.50
C ARG A 104 -4.79 -2.59 18.07
N PRO A 105 -4.25 -3.51 18.90
CA PRO A 105 -2.96 -4.12 18.65
C PRO A 105 -2.86 -4.70 17.23
N ALA A 106 -1.79 -4.32 16.52
CA ALA A 106 -1.50 -4.73 15.16
C ALA A 106 -0.02 -5.05 15.02
N ARG A 107 0.34 -5.92 14.08
CA ARG A 107 1.71 -6.33 13.80
C ARG A 107 2.00 -6.30 12.31
N ALA A 108 3.16 -5.76 11.95
CA ALA A 108 3.75 -5.90 10.63
C ALA A 108 4.22 -7.34 10.43
N LEU A 109 3.95 -7.89 9.25
CA LEU A 109 4.33 -9.25 8.87
C LEU A 109 5.61 -9.25 8.04
N GLN A 110 5.76 -8.27 7.15
CA GLN A 110 6.91 -8.08 6.28
C GLN A 110 6.95 -6.66 5.73
N THR A 111 8.14 -6.13 5.47
CA THR A 111 8.31 -4.90 4.71
C THR A 111 8.43 -5.19 3.22
N VAL A 112 8.13 -4.20 2.38
CA VAL A 112 8.29 -4.30 0.92
C VAL A 112 9.33 -3.32 0.38
N ASP A 113 9.67 -2.31 1.17
CA ASP A 113 10.64 -1.28 0.80
C ASP A 113 11.50 -0.83 1.98
N GLN A 114 12.57 -0.07 1.67
CA GLN A 114 13.56 0.44 2.61
C GLN A 114 13.64 1.97 2.61
N ARG A 115 12.87 2.64 1.77
CA ARG A 115 12.78 4.11 1.66
C ARG A 115 11.35 4.45 1.29
N ALA A 116 10.93 5.71 1.52
CA ALA A 116 9.56 6.15 1.30
C ALA A 116 9.28 6.46 -0.19
N PRO A 117 8.88 5.49 -1.05
CA PRO A 117 8.67 5.72 -2.48
C PRO A 117 7.45 6.62 -2.75
N GLY A 118 6.52 6.69 -1.79
CA GLY A 118 5.33 7.52 -1.88
C GLY A 118 5.55 9.00 -1.60
N VAL A 119 6.80 9.50 -1.65
CA VAL A 119 7.15 10.88 -1.29
C VAL A 119 8.05 11.52 -2.34
N ARG A 120 7.43 12.20 -3.28
CA ARG A 120 8.10 13.05 -4.28
C ARG A 120 7.33 14.35 -4.41
N PHE A 121 8.02 15.48 -4.47
CA PHE A 121 7.40 16.79 -4.51
C PHE A 121 7.38 17.35 -5.94
N ALA A 122 6.19 17.70 -6.42
CA ALA A 122 6.00 18.45 -7.65
C ALA A 122 5.35 19.81 -7.35
N VAL A 123 5.99 20.89 -7.75
CA VAL A 123 5.40 22.23 -7.74
C VAL A 123 4.56 22.45 -9.00
N ARG A 124 3.53 23.29 -8.93
CA ARG A 124 2.77 23.69 -10.11
C ARG A 124 3.71 24.24 -11.21
N LYS A 125 3.43 23.85 -12.46
CA LYS A 125 4.26 24.22 -13.61
C LYS A 125 4.41 25.73 -13.78
N ASP A 126 3.34 26.50 -13.58
CA ASP A 126 3.38 27.97 -13.70
C ASP A 126 4.26 28.62 -12.62
N LEU A 127 4.37 28.05 -11.43
CA LEU A 127 5.30 28.50 -10.41
C LEU A 127 6.74 28.11 -10.73
N TYR A 128 6.93 26.90 -11.24
CA TYR A 128 8.24 26.45 -11.70
C TYR A 128 8.81 27.39 -12.77
N ASP A 129 7.99 27.77 -13.75
CA ASP A 129 8.36 28.69 -14.84
C ASP A 129 8.67 30.12 -14.35
N GLN A 130 8.18 30.50 -13.18
CA GLN A 130 8.52 31.76 -12.48
C GLN A 130 9.76 31.63 -11.59
N GLY A 131 10.47 30.47 -11.63
CA GLY A 131 11.71 30.24 -10.89
C GLY A 131 11.52 29.59 -9.52
N VAL A 132 10.32 29.07 -9.19
CA VAL A 132 10.07 28.27 -7.96
C VAL A 132 10.47 26.81 -8.25
N ASP A 133 11.76 26.55 -8.40
CA ASP A 133 12.34 25.31 -8.90
C ASP A 133 13.01 24.44 -7.83
N THR A 134 12.93 24.85 -6.55
CA THR A 134 13.46 24.11 -5.40
C THR A 134 12.44 24.07 -4.28
N ILE A 135 12.60 23.09 -3.36
CA ILE A 135 11.72 22.97 -2.20
C ILE A 135 11.82 24.18 -1.27
N GLN A 136 13.01 24.80 -1.16
CA GLN A 136 13.26 26.02 -0.40
C GLN A 136 12.48 27.20 -0.97
N LYS A 137 12.55 27.41 -2.29
CA LYS A 137 11.82 28.48 -2.97
C LYS A 137 10.31 28.24 -2.89
N ALA A 138 9.85 26.98 -3.02
CA ALA A 138 8.44 26.62 -2.89
C ALA A 138 7.91 26.90 -1.47
N ALA A 139 8.68 26.59 -0.43
CA ALA A 139 8.31 26.88 0.95
C ALA A 139 8.33 28.38 1.29
N ALA A 140 9.21 29.16 0.63
CA ALA A 140 9.30 30.62 0.81
C ALA A 140 8.24 31.39 0.00
N TRP A 141 7.68 30.77 -1.05
CA TRP A 141 6.72 31.41 -1.93
C TRP A 141 5.43 31.81 -1.20
N LYS A 142 4.89 32.95 -1.55
CA LYS A 142 3.61 33.45 -1.03
C LYS A 142 2.57 33.49 -2.12
N ARG A 143 1.37 33.06 -1.79
CA ARG A 143 0.20 33.17 -2.65
C ARG A 143 -0.16 34.67 -2.88
N PRO A 144 -0.91 34.99 -3.93
CA PRO A 144 -1.29 36.40 -4.21
C PRO A 144 -2.01 37.09 -3.05
N ASP A 145 -2.67 36.33 -2.16
CA ASP A 145 -3.33 36.83 -0.96
C ASP A 145 -2.38 36.96 0.26
N GLY A 146 -1.06 36.79 0.04
CA GLY A 146 -0.02 36.85 1.08
C GLY A 146 0.11 35.61 1.96
N LYS A 147 -0.75 34.60 1.79
CA LYS A 147 -0.69 33.37 2.58
C LYS A 147 0.46 32.46 2.18
N ARG A 148 0.76 31.49 3.02
CA ARG A 148 1.76 30.45 2.78
C ARG A 148 1.38 29.58 1.59
N ALA A 149 2.38 29.01 0.92
CA ALA A 149 2.17 27.97 -0.07
C ALA A 149 1.40 26.79 0.52
N ILE A 150 0.50 26.20 -0.27
CA ILE A 150 -0.30 25.03 0.12
C ILE A 150 0.34 23.78 -0.43
N PHE A 151 0.76 22.89 0.47
CA PHE A 151 1.35 21.60 0.16
C PHE A 151 0.28 20.50 0.33
N GLY A 152 -0.09 19.86 -0.76
CA GLY A 152 -1.07 18.78 -0.79
C GLY A 152 -0.43 17.42 -0.57
N VAL A 153 -1.05 16.62 0.27
CA VAL A 153 -0.71 15.22 0.57
C VAL A 153 -1.98 14.37 0.50
N SER A 154 -1.85 13.03 0.42
CA SER A 154 -3.05 12.16 0.36
C SER A 154 -3.98 12.34 1.56
N SER A 155 -3.41 12.43 2.76
CA SER A 155 -4.13 12.68 4.01
C SER A 155 -3.18 13.23 5.07
N LEU A 156 -3.67 14.14 5.90
CA LEU A 156 -2.94 14.56 7.09
C LEU A 156 -2.80 13.36 8.05
N GLY A 157 -1.60 13.17 8.61
CA GLY A 157 -1.29 12.03 9.45
C GLY A 157 -1.07 10.70 8.70
N GLY A 158 -1.07 10.71 7.35
CA GLY A 158 -0.69 9.57 6.52
C GLY A 158 0.77 9.61 6.10
N THR A 159 1.20 8.57 5.36
CA THR A 159 2.59 8.36 4.91
C THR A 159 3.19 9.57 4.22
N SER A 160 2.53 10.08 3.17
CA SER A 160 3.05 11.23 2.40
C SER A 160 3.18 12.49 3.27
N HIS A 161 2.26 12.71 4.23
CA HIS A 161 2.37 13.83 5.18
C HIS A 161 3.54 13.64 6.13
N LEU A 162 3.63 12.48 6.80
CA LEU A 162 4.66 12.20 7.79
C LEU A 162 6.08 12.38 7.22
N TRP A 163 6.38 11.68 6.14
CA TRP A 163 7.71 11.72 5.55
C TRP A 163 8.03 13.08 4.91
N SER A 164 7.06 13.70 4.24
CA SER A 164 7.24 15.06 3.69
C SER A 164 7.54 16.07 4.78
N HIS A 165 6.75 16.05 5.85
CA HIS A 165 6.95 16.94 6.99
C HIS A 165 8.32 16.72 7.63
N TYR A 166 8.70 15.46 7.87
CA TYR A 166 9.99 15.13 8.49
C TYR A 166 11.18 15.64 7.67
N PHE A 167 11.20 15.41 6.34
CA PHE A 167 12.27 15.91 5.49
C PHE A 167 12.31 17.44 5.43
N MET A 168 11.15 18.09 5.39
CA MET A 168 11.08 19.55 5.41
C MET A 168 11.46 20.15 6.78
N GLU A 169 11.15 19.47 7.88
CA GLU A 169 11.58 19.84 9.23
C GLU A 169 13.11 19.85 9.35
N LYS A 170 13.80 18.85 8.76
CA LYS A 170 15.27 18.81 8.73
C LYS A 170 15.91 19.97 7.91
N MET A 171 15.11 20.70 7.17
CA MET A 171 15.50 21.90 6.43
C MET A 171 14.92 23.19 7.01
N ASP A 172 14.25 23.14 8.18
CA ASP A 172 13.53 24.25 8.81
C ASP A 172 12.43 24.84 7.89
N LEU A 173 11.73 23.99 7.11
CA LEU A 173 10.73 24.41 6.13
C LEU A 173 9.31 23.95 6.48
N ALA A 174 9.12 22.97 7.35
CA ALA A 174 7.83 22.32 7.58
C ALA A 174 6.73 23.30 8.03
N ASP A 175 7.09 24.26 8.90
CA ASP A 175 6.19 25.29 9.44
C ASP A 175 6.01 26.51 8.52
N LYS A 176 6.75 26.58 7.40
CA LYS A 176 6.66 27.69 6.43
C LYS A 176 5.54 27.49 5.41
N VAL A 177 4.91 26.34 5.37
CA VAL A 177 3.86 25.95 4.43
C VAL A 177 2.56 25.63 5.13
N THR A 178 1.49 25.49 4.35
CA THR A 178 0.20 24.97 4.84
C THR A 178 -0.02 23.58 4.28
N TRP A 179 -0.14 22.58 5.14
CA TRP A 179 -0.42 21.21 4.75
C TRP A 179 -1.92 20.97 4.59
N VAL A 180 -2.33 20.29 3.51
CA VAL A 180 -3.73 19.90 3.27
C VAL A 180 -3.82 18.46 2.75
N GLY A 181 -4.85 17.73 3.21
CA GLY A 181 -5.19 16.41 2.67
C GLY A 181 -6.06 16.55 1.42
N VAL A 182 -5.65 15.96 0.30
CA VAL A 182 -6.36 16.08 -0.99
C VAL A 182 -6.94 14.77 -1.51
N GLY A 183 -6.82 13.67 -0.76
CA GLY A 183 -7.55 12.43 -1.02
C GLY A 183 -6.83 11.44 -1.95
N ASN A 184 -7.57 10.90 -2.94
CA ASN A 184 -7.08 9.90 -3.89
C ASN A 184 -6.30 10.50 -5.06
N VAL A 185 -5.81 9.66 -5.98
CA VAL A 185 -4.99 10.07 -7.13
C VAL A 185 -5.68 11.13 -7.99
N ASP A 186 -6.95 10.94 -8.34
CA ASP A 186 -7.67 11.86 -9.22
C ASP A 186 -7.87 13.23 -8.57
N THR A 187 -8.18 13.26 -7.28
CA THR A 187 -8.32 14.51 -6.52
C THR A 187 -6.97 15.19 -6.27
N MET A 188 -5.87 14.45 -6.11
CA MET A 188 -4.51 15.00 -6.05
C MET A 188 -4.15 15.73 -7.33
N LEU A 189 -4.28 15.06 -8.47
CA LEU A 189 -3.98 15.63 -9.81
C LEU A 189 -4.92 16.81 -10.11
N GLY A 190 -6.21 16.67 -9.81
CA GLY A 190 -7.20 17.73 -9.99
C GLY A 190 -6.89 18.99 -9.16
N SER A 191 -6.45 18.82 -7.90
CA SER A 191 -6.12 19.92 -6.99
C SER A 191 -4.87 20.69 -7.46
N LEU A 192 -3.86 19.99 -7.99
CA LEU A 192 -2.67 20.66 -8.56
C LEU A 192 -3.03 21.39 -9.85
N LYS A 193 -3.76 20.75 -10.76
CA LYS A 193 -4.24 21.32 -12.03
C LYS A 193 -5.09 22.57 -11.82
N SER A 194 -6.01 22.55 -10.87
CA SER A 194 -6.93 23.66 -10.56
C SER A 194 -6.32 24.72 -9.65
N LYS A 195 -5.03 24.59 -9.30
CA LYS A 195 -4.29 25.53 -8.43
C LYS A 195 -4.85 25.67 -7.01
N GLN A 196 -5.59 24.65 -6.53
CA GLN A 196 -6.02 24.57 -5.14
C GLN A 196 -4.84 24.32 -4.20
N ILE A 197 -3.85 23.54 -4.66
CA ILE A 197 -2.56 23.35 -4.00
C ILE A 197 -1.43 23.90 -4.88
N ASP A 198 -0.31 24.27 -4.27
CA ASP A 198 0.85 24.83 -4.95
C ASP A 198 1.95 23.79 -5.17
N VAL A 199 2.04 22.84 -4.26
CA VAL A 199 2.94 21.69 -4.33
C VAL A 199 2.16 20.42 -3.98
N LEU A 200 2.39 19.33 -4.72
CA LEU A 200 1.88 18.01 -4.42
C LEU A 200 3.04 17.13 -3.95
N SER A 201 2.86 16.43 -2.81
CA SER A 201 3.72 15.32 -2.41
C SER A 201 2.97 14.00 -2.51
N SER A 202 3.45 13.10 -3.37
CA SER A 202 2.79 11.84 -3.67
C SER A 202 3.75 10.80 -4.26
N ALA A 203 3.20 9.63 -4.64
CA ALA A 203 3.90 8.55 -5.33
C ALA A 203 4.49 9.01 -6.67
N ILE A 204 5.50 8.30 -7.13
CA ILE A 204 6.28 8.62 -8.33
C ILE A 204 5.37 8.72 -9.56
N SER A 205 4.47 7.76 -9.78
CA SER A 205 3.55 7.78 -10.92
C SER A 205 2.61 8.98 -10.91
N VAL A 206 2.14 9.38 -9.74
CA VAL A 206 1.21 10.53 -9.61
C VAL A 206 1.89 11.85 -9.97
N VAL A 207 3.09 12.10 -9.46
CA VAL A 207 3.81 13.32 -9.80
C VAL A 207 4.33 13.30 -11.23
N SER A 208 4.71 12.14 -11.77
CA SER A 208 5.10 11.98 -13.18
C SER A 208 3.93 12.19 -14.13
N GLU A 209 2.72 11.79 -13.75
CA GLU A 209 1.51 12.09 -14.51
C GLU A 209 1.23 13.60 -14.53
N ALA A 210 1.45 14.31 -13.41
CA ALA A 210 1.34 15.76 -13.36
C ALA A 210 2.37 16.44 -14.27
N GLU A 211 3.62 15.96 -14.30
CA GLU A 211 4.66 16.49 -15.22
C GLU A 211 4.31 16.26 -16.69
N LYS A 212 3.92 15.03 -17.04
CA LYS A 212 3.55 14.65 -18.40
C LYS A 212 2.43 15.53 -18.96
N ASN A 213 1.47 15.88 -18.10
CA ASN A 213 0.34 16.73 -18.48
C ASN A 213 0.64 18.24 -18.38
N GLY A 214 1.86 18.64 -18.00
CA GLY A 214 2.25 20.05 -17.86
C GLY A 214 1.59 20.77 -16.67
N TRP A 215 1.11 20.03 -15.66
CA TRP A 215 0.49 20.63 -14.47
C TRP A 215 1.48 20.89 -13.34
N GLY A 216 2.58 20.14 -13.31
CA GLY A 216 3.61 20.24 -12.28
C GLY A 216 5.01 19.95 -12.79
N LYS A 217 6.01 20.19 -11.93
CA LYS A 217 7.42 19.85 -12.15
C LYS A 217 8.01 19.31 -10.84
N VAL A 218 8.71 18.17 -10.90
CA VAL A 218 9.41 17.61 -9.74
C VAL A 218 10.53 18.56 -9.30
N ILE A 219 10.57 18.86 -8.00
CA ILE A 219 11.56 19.75 -7.38
C ILE A 219 12.33 19.10 -6.24
N TYR A 220 11.83 17.98 -5.69
CA TYR A 220 12.48 17.29 -4.58
C TYR A 220 12.03 15.84 -4.46
N SER A 221 12.98 14.92 -4.25
CA SER A 221 12.74 13.48 -4.16
C SER A 221 13.44 12.90 -2.91
N PRO A 222 12.78 12.86 -1.76
CA PRO A 222 13.36 12.31 -0.53
C PRO A 222 13.77 10.84 -0.62
N SER A 223 13.06 10.02 -1.41
CA SER A 223 13.32 8.59 -1.57
C SER A 223 14.61 8.26 -2.34
N GLU A 224 15.21 9.22 -3.05
CA GLU A 224 16.51 9.03 -3.67
C GLU A 224 17.60 8.83 -2.61
N GLU A 225 18.51 7.87 -2.81
CA GLU A 225 19.51 7.51 -1.82
C GLU A 225 20.39 8.68 -1.37
N LYS A 226 20.79 9.54 -2.33
CA LYS A 226 21.58 10.75 -2.06
C LYS A 226 20.88 11.76 -1.14
N THR A 227 19.55 11.71 -1.08
CA THR A 227 18.72 12.56 -0.21
C THR A 227 18.35 11.84 1.09
N TRP A 228 18.05 10.54 0.99
CA TRP A 228 17.62 9.70 2.11
C TRP A 228 18.73 9.44 3.12
N THR A 229 19.87 8.92 2.65
CA THR A 229 20.95 8.44 3.53
C THR A 229 21.53 9.53 4.44
N PRO A 230 21.79 10.78 3.99
CA PRO A 230 22.27 11.83 4.88
C PRO A 230 21.28 12.23 5.99
N VAL A 231 19.97 12.05 5.78
CA VAL A 231 18.91 12.45 6.72
C VAL A 231 18.51 11.29 7.64
N ILE A 232 18.36 10.12 7.07
CA ILE A 232 17.82 8.93 7.75
C ILE A 232 18.93 8.02 8.28
N GLY A 233 20.01 7.86 7.53
CA GLY A 233 21.17 7.03 7.91
C GLY A 233 21.13 5.61 7.34
N GLY A 234 20.18 5.27 6.48
CA GLY A 234 20.09 3.97 5.83
C GLY A 234 18.67 3.43 5.69
N PRO A 235 18.50 2.11 5.47
CA PRO A 235 17.19 1.47 5.29
C PRO A 235 16.25 1.65 6.48
N VAL A 236 14.97 1.90 6.18
CA VAL A 236 13.86 1.94 7.14
C VAL A 236 12.68 1.22 6.52
N PRO A 237 11.96 0.32 7.23
CA PRO A 237 10.75 -0.29 6.73
C PRO A 237 9.66 0.80 6.63
N VAL A 238 9.21 1.11 5.43
CA VAL A 238 8.16 2.11 5.24
C VAL A 238 6.82 1.43 4.95
N ASN A 239 6.63 0.85 3.77
CA ASN A 239 5.43 0.11 3.49
C ASN A 239 5.57 -1.34 3.99
N VAL A 240 4.61 -1.75 4.80
CA VAL A 240 4.55 -3.08 5.40
C VAL A 240 3.20 -3.72 5.13
N ASN A 241 3.18 -5.04 4.99
CA ASN A 241 1.97 -5.82 5.11
C ASN A 241 1.72 -6.10 6.58
N PHE A 242 0.50 -5.87 7.08
CA PHE A 242 0.18 -5.98 8.49
C PHE A 242 -1.26 -6.43 8.73
N CYS A 243 -1.53 -6.91 9.94
CA CYS A 243 -2.86 -7.25 10.40
C CYS A 243 -3.04 -6.93 11.90
N LEU A 244 -4.27 -7.01 12.39
CA LEU A 244 -4.51 -6.95 13.83
C LEU A 244 -3.94 -8.19 14.52
N THR A 245 -3.43 -8.05 15.75
CA THR A 245 -2.97 -9.17 16.58
C THR A 245 -4.06 -10.22 16.76
N SER A 246 -5.32 -9.78 16.91
CA SER A 246 -6.47 -10.68 16.97
C SER A 246 -6.72 -11.51 15.69
N THR A 247 -6.23 -11.06 14.52
CA THR A 247 -6.26 -11.87 13.28
C THR A 247 -5.25 -13.00 13.36
N ILE A 248 -4.05 -12.71 13.90
CA ILE A 248 -3.00 -13.73 14.14
C ILE A 248 -3.51 -14.80 15.12
N GLU A 249 -4.10 -14.38 16.23
CA GLU A 249 -4.61 -15.27 17.27
C GLU A 249 -5.76 -16.15 16.76
N LYS A 250 -6.67 -15.59 15.98
CA LYS A 250 -7.86 -16.28 15.50
C LYS A 250 -7.58 -17.26 14.37
N ASP A 251 -6.72 -16.90 13.41
CA ASP A 251 -6.46 -17.73 12.22
C ASP A 251 -4.99 -17.55 11.75
N PRO A 252 -4.03 -18.14 12.51
CA PRO A 252 -2.62 -18.07 12.13
C PRO A 252 -2.33 -18.73 10.79
N ALA A 253 -3.16 -19.69 10.36
CA ALA A 253 -3.02 -20.35 9.06
C ALA A 253 -3.33 -19.37 7.91
N LYS A 254 -4.35 -18.50 8.05
CA LYS A 254 -4.64 -17.43 7.09
C LYS A 254 -3.49 -16.43 7.01
N VAL A 255 -2.92 -16.06 8.17
CA VAL A 255 -1.77 -15.13 8.23
C VAL A 255 -0.57 -15.74 7.52
N GLN A 256 -0.28 -17.02 7.74
CA GLN A 256 0.81 -17.72 7.03
C GLN A 256 0.56 -17.78 5.52
N ALA A 257 -0.65 -18.14 5.11
CA ALA A 257 -1.03 -18.19 3.69
C ALA A 257 -0.87 -16.82 3.00
N PHE A 258 -1.34 -15.75 3.66
CA PHE A 258 -1.17 -14.38 3.17
C PHE A 258 0.31 -14.02 3.02
N THR A 259 1.12 -14.26 4.06
CA THR A 259 2.56 -13.95 4.06
C THR A 259 3.31 -14.74 2.98
N ASN A 260 2.98 -16.04 2.82
CA ASN A 260 3.54 -16.87 1.75
C ASN A 260 3.25 -16.30 0.36
N ALA A 261 2.01 -15.93 0.10
CA ALA A 261 1.59 -15.40 -1.20
C ALA A 261 2.28 -14.06 -1.53
N VAL A 262 2.38 -13.16 -0.55
CA VAL A 262 3.07 -11.87 -0.74
C VAL A 262 4.58 -12.07 -0.89
N TRP A 263 5.20 -12.99 -0.15
CA TRP A 263 6.62 -13.33 -0.32
C TRP A 263 6.89 -13.85 -1.74
N ARG A 264 6.09 -14.77 -2.25
CA ARG A 264 6.19 -15.26 -3.62
C ARG A 264 6.04 -14.12 -4.65
N ALA A 265 5.13 -13.18 -4.39
CA ALA A 265 4.96 -12.00 -5.25
C ALA A 265 6.21 -11.12 -5.26
N MET A 266 6.86 -10.90 -4.12
CA MET A 266 8.12 -10.15 -4.05
C MET A 266 9.22 -10.84 -4.88
N GLN A 267 9.35 -12.17 -4.80
CA GLN A 267 10.32 -12.92 -5.62
C GLN A 267 9.99 -12.84 -7.11
N TRP A 268 8.70 -12.92 -7.46
CA TRP A 268 8.26 -12.77 -8.85
C TRP A 268 8.57 -11.37 -9.40
N ILE A 269 8.28 -10.30 -8.63
CA ILE A 269 8.60 -8.91 -8.99
C ILE A 269 10.11 -8.74 -9.18
N LYS A 270 10.93 -9.29 -8.28
CA LYS A 270 12.39 -9.25 -8.38
C LYS A 270 12.91 -9.81 -9.71
N ALA A 271 12.31 -10.91 -10.16
CA ALA A 271 12.72 -11.65 -11.36
C ALA A 271 12.16 -11.09 -12.67
N ASN A 272 11.17 -10.17 -12.64
CA ASN A 272 10.49 -9.69 -13.84
C ASN A 272 10.84 -8.24 -14.19
N SER A 273 10.71 -7.89 -15.48
CA SER A 273 10.89 -6.53 -15.96
C SER A 273 9.70 -5.62 -15.53
N PRO A 274 9.90 -4.30 -15.48
CA PRO A 274 8.80 -3.36 -15.22
C PRO A 274 7.60 -3.53 -16.16
N GLU A 275 7.83 -3.89 -17.43
CA GLU A 275 6.78 -4.12 -18.43
C GLU A 275 5.93 -5.34 -18.08
N ASN A 276 6.60 -6.45 -17.66
CA ASN A 276 5.91 -7.67 -17.23
C ASN A 276 5.12 -7.44 -15.95
N ILE A 277 5.71 -6.71 -15.00
CA ILE A 277 5.04 -6.36 -13.75
C ILE A 277 3.79 -5.52 -14.05
N LEU A 278 3.94 -4.44 -14.84
CA LEU A 278 2.81 -3.59 -15.20
C LEU A 278 1.72 -4.34 -15.95
N GLY A 279 2.11 -5.20 -16.92
CA GLY A 279 1.15 -6.05 -17.64
C GLY A 279 0.30 -6.94 -16.72
N SER A 280 0.89 -7.42 -15.61
CA SER A 280 0.17 -8.19 -14.61
C SER A 280 -0.81 -7.35 -13.77
N ILE A 281 -0.45 -6.11 -13.42
CA ILE A 281 -1.21 -5.28 -12.47
C ILE A 281 -2.00 -4.13 -13.10
N GLU A 282 -2.03 -3.99 -14.42
CA GLU A 282 -2.55 -2.81 -15.14
C GLU A 282 -3.98 -2.43 -14.72
N ARG A 283 -4.83 -3.42 -14.43
CA ARG A 283 -6.21 -3.18 -13.98
C ARG A 283 -6.33 -2.48 -12.61
N TYR A 284 -5.26 -2.46 -11.80
CA TYR A 284 -5.25 -1.84 -10.47
C TYR A 284 -4.69 -0.41 -10.46
N VAL A 285 -4.00 0.02 -11.53
CA VAL A 285 -3.22 1.26 -11.55
C VAL A 285 -3.67 2.23 -12.66
N GLY A 286 -4.97 2.23 -12.97
CA GLY A 286 -5.54 2.95 -14.13
C GLY A 286 -5.66 4.47 -14.01
N SER A 287 -5.41 5.07 -12.83
CA SER A 287 -5.51 6.53 -12.64
C SER A 287 -4.30 7.31 -13.15
N THR A 288 -3.22 6.62 -13.55
CA THR A 288 -2.00 7.21 -14.10
C THR A 288 -1.64 6.52 -15.41
N SER A 289 -0.92 7.22 -16.27
CA SER A 289 -0.55 6.68 -17.58
C SER A 289 0.44 5.52 -17.47
N ARG A 290 0.45 4.65 -18.50
CA ARG A 290 1.37 3.52 -18.60
C ARG A 290 2.84 3.93 -18.39
N GLY A 291 3.29 5.06 -18.98
CA GLY A 291 4.66 5.54 -18.81
C GLY A 291 4.98 5.98 -17.38
N ALA A 292 4.03 6.63 -16.70
CA ALA A 292 4.19 7.01 -15.31
C ALA A 292 4.26 5.79 -14.37
N ASN A 293 3.44 4.77 -14.64
CA ASN A 293 3.46 3.51 -13.88
C ASN A 293 4.75 2.73 -14.11
N LEU A 294 5.26 2.64 -15.35
CA LEU A 294 6.54 1.99 -15.64
C LEU A 294 7.71 2.67 -14.93
N LEU A 295 7.72 4.00 -14.90
CA LEU A 295 8.75 4.76 -14.16
C LEU A 295 8.70 4.42 -12.67
N GLU A 296 7.51 4.40 -12.06
CA GLU A 296 7.38 4.05 -10.64
C GLU A 296 7.83 2.61 -10.38
N ILE A 297 7.39 1.62 -11.17
CA ILE A 297 7.80 0.22 -11.02
C ILE A 297 9.32 0.06 -11.13
N GLY A 298 9.96 0.77 -12.08
CA GLY A 298 11.40 0.77 -12.22
C GLY A 298 12.12 1.28 -10.97
N GLU A 299 11.69 2.42 -10.44
CA GLU A 299 12.28 3.02 -9.23
C GLU A 299 11.94 2.24 -7.95
N LEU A 300 10.78 1.56 -7.89
CA LEU A 300 10.43 0.69 -6.75
C LEU A 300 11.42 -0.45 -6.59
N LYS A 301 11.97 -0.99 -7.68
CA LYS A 301 13.01 -2.04 -7.61
C LYS A 301 14.28 -1.57 -6.90
N ASP A 302 14.61 -0.28 -6.97
CA ASP A 302 15.79 0.32 -6.31
C ASP A 302 15.57 0.57 -4.81
N VAL A 303 14.32 0.69 -4.38
CA VAL A 303 13.96 0.90 -2.98
C VAL A 303 13.39 -0.34 -2.30
N ALA A 304 13.19 -1.42 -3.03
CA ALA A 304 12.62 -2.67 -2.51
C ALA A 304 13.50 -3.31 -1.44
N ASP A 305 12.87 -3.89 -0.43
CA ASP A 305 13.51 -4.82 0.50
C ASP A 305 13.24 -6.26 0.04
N TRP A 306 14.19 -6.84 -0.68
CA TRP A 306 14.05 -8.19 -1.25
C TRP A 306 14.12 -9.32 -0.23
N ASN A 307 14.38 -9.02 1.03
CA ASN A 307 14.32 -9.97 2.13
C ASN A 307 13.01 -9.86 2.94
N GLY A 308 12.44 -8.66 3.00
CA GLY A 308 11.18 -8.37 3.68
C GLY A 308 11.24 -8.38 5.21
N LEU A 309 12.40 -8.70 5.82
CA LEU A 309 12.57 -8.75 7.27
C LEU A 309 12.80 -7.36 7.86
N ILE A 310 12.07 -7.04 8.92
CA ILE A 310 12.25 -5.81 9.68
C ILE A 310 13.31 -6.08 10.77
N THR A 311 14.51 -5.55 10.55
CA THR A 311 15.62 -5.70 11.51
C THR A 311 15.53 -4.69 12.65
N ALA A 312 16.13 -4.99 13.81
CA ALA A 312 16.19 -4.06 14.92
C ALA A 312 16.87 -2.73 14.52
N GLU A 313 17.90 -2.80 13.66
CA GLU A 313 18.62 -1.62 13.19
C GLU A 313 17.75 -0.74 12.27
N SER A 314 17.05 -1.34 11.28
CA SER A 314 16.17 -0.60 10.37
C SER A 314 14.96 -0.01 11.11
N TYR A 315 14.43 -0.73 12.09
CA TYR A 315 13.35 -0.26 12.96
C TYR A 315 13.80 0.95 13.79
N ALA A 316 14.93 0.86 14.49
CA ALA A 316 15.47 1.94 15.32
C ALA A 316 15.72 3.24 14.52
N ARG A 317 16.12 3.13 13.23
CA ARG A 317 16.25 4.32 12.38
C ARG A 317 14.92 5.03 12.14
N GLY A 318 13.82 4.28 12.01
CA GLY A 318 12.50 4.82 11.79
C GLY A 318 11.84 5.43 13.04
N GLU A 319 12.26 5.04 14.24
CA GLU A 319 11.67 5.49 15.51
C GLU A 319 11.61 7.02 15.61
N LYS A 320 12.66 7.72 15.18
CA LYS A 320 12.73 9.19 15.19
C LYS A 320 11.67 9.87 14.31
N VAL A 321 11.12 9.14 13.35
CA VAL A 321 10.06 9.61 12.46
C VAL A 321 8.69 9.25 13.02
N TRP A 322 8.53 8.00 13.45
CA TRP A 322 7.23 7.47 13.90
C TRP A 322 6.83 7.95 15.30
N PHE A 323 7.80 8.18 16.19
CA PHE A 323 7.57 8.60 17.58
C PHE A 323 7.89 10.08 17.71
N SER A 324 7.00 10.93 17.21
CA SER A 324 7.15 12.37 17.14
C SER A 324 5.87 13.08 17.57
N GLU A 325 5.96 14.39 17.79
CA GLU A 325 4.78 15.21 18.08
C GLU A 325 3.77 15.20 16.93
N LEU A 326 4.24 15.18 15.69
CA LEU A 326 3.38 15.11 14.50
C LEU A 326 2.48 13.87 14.50
N THR A 327 3.00 12.72 14.94
CA THR A 327 2.25 11.47 15.04
C THR A 327 1.44 11.37 16.34
N GLY A 328 1.81 12.17 17.32
CA GLY A 328 1.27 12.11 18.68
C GLY A 328 1.57 10.81 19.42
N ILE A 329 2.52 10.00 18.93
CA ILE A 329 3.00 8.77 19.58
C ILE A 329 4.21 9.14 20.41
N LYS A 330 4.00 9.36 21.71
CA LYS A 330 5.04 9.85 22.63
C LYS A 330 5.91 8.74 23.20
N GLN A 331 5.43 7.49 23.21
CA GLN A 331 6.14 6.34 23.77
C GLN A 331 6.49 5.37 22.65
N PRO A 332 7.76 4.97 22.51
CA PRO A 332 8.17 3.96 21.56
C PRO A 332 7.42 2.64 21.77
N ILE A 333 7.01 2.02 20.67
CA ILE A 333 6.46 0.67 20.65
C ILE A 333 7.64 -0.24 20.32
N LYS A 334 7.84 -1.27 21.12
CA LYS A 334 8.96 -2.18 20.92
C LYS A 334 8.80 -3.00 19.64
N LEU A 335 9.92 -3.37 19.03
CA LEU A 335 9.93 -4.18 17.81
C LEU A 335 9.11 -5.46 17.97
N GLU A 336 9.27 -6.18 19.08
CA GLU A 336 8.55 -7.42 19.36
C GLU A 336 7.02 -7.25 19.48
N ASP A 337 6.54 -6.05 19.79
CA ASP A 337 5.12 -5.72 19.86
C ASP A 337 4.56 -5.24 18.51
N ALA A 338 5.43 -4.70 17.65
CA ALA A 338 5.08 -4.13 16.37
C ALA A 338 5.24 -5.10 15.18
N VAL A 339 6.02 -6.17 15.33
CA VAL A 339 6.40 -7.07 14.24
C VAL A 339 6.12 -8.54 14.59
N ALA A 340 5.70 -9.33 13.61
CA ALA A 340 5.51 -10.78 13.70
C ALA A 340 6.25 -11.46 12.53
N ASP A 341 7.58 -11.47 12.59
CA ASP A 341 8.47 -11.96 11.53
C ASP A 341 8.52 -13.48 11.37
N SER A 342 7.97 -14.23 12.33
CA SER A 342 7.95 -15.70 12.30
C SER A 342 7.23 -16.24 11.05
N PHE A 343 6.17 -15.57 10.60
CA PHE A 343 5.44 -15.96 9.40
C PHE A 343 6.27 -15.79 8.13
N LEU A 344 7.06 -14.70 8.04
CA LEU A 344 7.94 -14.49 6.91
C LEU A 344 9.12 -15.46 6.93
N LYS A 345 9.70 -15.74 8.08
CA LYS A 345 10.76 -16.77 8.23
C LYS A 345 10.27 -18.15 7.79
N ALA A 346 9.03 -18.51 8.12
CA ALA A 346 8.41 -19.73 7.64
C ALA A 346 8.13 -19.70 6.12
N ALA A 347 7.77 -18.54 5.57
CA ALA A 347 7.60 -18.36 4.11
C ALA A 347 8.92 -18.53 3.37
N HIS A 348 10.03 -17.98 3.89
CA HIS A 348 11.38 -18.19 3.35
C HIS A 348 11.78 -19.67 3.33
N ALA A 349 11.47 -20.39 4.41
CA ALA A 349 11.77 -21.82 4.49
C ALA A 349 10.94 -22.65 3.49
N LYS A 350 9.67 -22.27 3.28
CA LYS A 350 8.76 -22.97 2.35
C LYS A 350 9.05 -22.65 0.89
N TYR A 351 9.44 -21.40 0.60
CA TYR A 351 9.69 -20.87 -0.73
C TYR A 351 11.04 -20.14 -0.75
N PRO A 352 12.15 -20.88 -0.81
CA PRO A 352 13.49 -20.26 -0.87
C PRO A 352 13.62 -19.36 -2.11
N ALA A 353 14.37 -18.22 -1.95
CA ALA A 353 14.55 -17.20 -2.99
C ALA A 353 15.57 -17.61 -4.06
#